data_5544074da28d98478ebe0a7808f6f58f
#
_entry.id   5544074da28d98478ebe0a7808f6f58f
#
_cell.length_a   1.000
_cell.length_b   1.000
_cell.length_c   1.000
_cell.angle_alpha   90.00
_cell.angle_beta   90.00
_cell.angle_gamma   90.00
#
_symmetry.space_group_name_H-M   'P 1'
#
loop_
_entity.id
_entity.type
_entity.pdbx_description
1 polymer ?
#
loop_
_entity_poly.entity_id
_entity_poly.type
_entity_poly.pdbx_seq_one_letter_code
_entity_poly.pdbx_strand_id
1 'polypeptide(L)'
;MSSLEYRFPPLTPEERERGRQRVLRSYRPNVARYFRDAESLRQDVVEEMEQTGATAESLAEKSGESPETVRFLADHGYAPVGATMRILTALGIKPANLPRECVTCRLEDR
;
A
#
# COMPACT_ATOMS: atom_id res chain seq x y z
N MET A 1 13.75 -10.22 -38.03
CA MET A 1 12.82 -9.89 -37.15
C MET A 1 12.75 -8.53 -36.61
N SER A 2 13.54 -7.68 -37.11
CA SER A 2 13.48 -6.29 -36.73
C SER A 2 12.15 -5.63 -37.07
N SER A 3 11.39 -6.23 -37.98
CA SER A 3 10.12 -5.62 -38.37
C SER A 3 9.14 -5.50 -37.22
N LEU A 4 9.30 -6.32 -36.22
CA LEU A 4 8.41 -6.22 -35.04
C LEU A 4 8.68 -4.98 -34.21
N GLU A 5 9.91 -4.48 -34.26
CA GLU A 5 10.30 -3.34 -33.46
C GLU A 5 9.63 -2.06 -33.89
N TYR A 6 9.16 -2.02 -35.11
CA TYR A 6 8.58 -0.80 -35.65
C TYR A 6 7.08 -0.73 -35.53
N ARG A 7 6.49 -1.72 -34.92
CA ARG A 7 5.05 -1.71 -34.75
C ARG A 7 4.56 -0.78 -33.70
N PHE A 8 5.45 -0.43 -32.76
CA PHE A 8 5.09 0.40 -31.64
C PHE A 8 5.93 1.66 -31.67
N PRO A 9 5.31 2.82 -31.46
CA PRO A 9 6.09 4.05 -31.37
C PRO A 9 6.96 4.01 -30.13
N PRO A 10 8.09 4.71 -30.15
CA PRO A 10 8.93 4.78 -28.97
C PRO A 10 8.19 5.46 -27.82
N LEU A 11 8.43 4.97 -26.62
CA LEU A 11 7.81 5.55 -25.44
C LEU A 11 8.47 6.88 -25.10
N THR A 12 7.68 7.81 -24.62
CA THR A 12 8.23 9.05 -24.09
C THR A 12 8.93 8.75 -22.76
N PRO A 13 9.82 9.65 -22.31
CA PRO A 13 10.46 9.45 -21.02
C PRO A 13 9.46 9.30 -19.87
N GLU A 14 8.36 10.05 -19.91
CA GLU A 14 7.33 9.94 -18.89
C GLU A 14 6.64 8.59 -18.93
N GLU A 15 6.38 8.08 -20.12
CA GLU A 15 5.76 6.76 -20.26
C GLU A 15 6.69 5.66 -19.79
N ARG A 16 7.98 5.78 -20.05
CA ARG A 16 8.96 4.82 -19.57
C ARG A 16 9.02 4.82 -18.07
N GLU A 17 9.00 5.99 -17.49
CA GLU A 17 9.08 6.10 -16.04
C GLU A 17 7.84 5.50 -15.37
N ARG A 18 6.66 5.78 -15.91
CA ARG A 18 5.44 5.20 -15.38
C ARG A 18 5.42 3.69 -15.51
N GLY A 19 5.89 3.18 -16.64
CA GLY A 19 5.98 1.73 -16.84
C GLY A 19 6.95 1.09 -15.87
N ARG A 20 8.10 1.72 -15.67
CA ARG A 20 9.09 1.22 -14.72
C ARG A 20 8.54 1.17 -13.32
N GLN A 21 7.85 2.22 -12.90
CA GLN A 21 7.27 2.27 -11.58
C GLN A 21 6.20 1.22 -11.39
N ARG A 22 5.39 1.00 -12.43
CA ARG A 22 4.36 -0.03 -12.39
C ARG A 22 4.96 -1.42 -12.23
N VAL A 23 6.02 -1.70 -12.98
CA VAL A 23 6.69 -2.99 -12.90
C VAL A 23 7.32 -3.19 -11.51
N LEU A 24 7.98 -2.17 -11.01
CA LEU A 24 8.57 -2.24 -9.67
C LEU A 24 7.51 -2.51 -8.61
N ARG A 25 6.34 -1.87 -8.74
CA ARG A 25 5.26 -2.10 -7.81
C ARG A 25 4.75 -3.53 -7.86
N SER A 26 4.61 -4.09 -9.06
CA SER A 26 4.06 -5.43 -9.18
C SER A 26 5.00 -6.49 -8.63
N TYR A 27 6.28 -6.18 -8.49
CA TYR A 27 7.22 -7.07 -7.85
C TYR A 27 7.13 -7.06 -6.33
N ARG A 28 6.58 -6.00 -5.77
CA ARG A 28 6.56 -5.82 -4.32
C ARG A 28 5.64 -6.77 -3.55
N PRO A 29 4.54 -7.27 -4.13
CA PRO A 29 3.63 -8.12 -3.34
C PRO A 29 4.28 -9.34 -2.74
N ASN A 30 5.37 -9.81 -3.34
CA ASN A 30 6.04 -11.02 -2.84
C ASN A 30 7.18 -10.70 -1.88
N VAL A 31 7.42 -9.42 -1.60
CA VAL A 31 8.51 -9.01 -0.72
C VAL A 31 7.90 -8.35 0.50
N ALA A 32 8.23 -8.87 1.67
CA ALA A 32 7.76 -8.27 2.91
C ALA A 32 8.38 -6.90 3.09
N ARG A 33 7.57 -5.94 3.49
CA ARG A 33 8.02 -4.56 3.69
C ARG A 33 8.27 -4.30 5.16
N TYR A 34 9.37 -3.63 5.42
CA TYR A 34 9.71 -3.19 6.76
C TYR A 34 9.27 -1.74 6.93
N PHE A 35 8.58 -1.45 8.02
CA PHE A 35 8.15 -0.10 8.34
C PHE A 35 8.91 0.39 9.55
N ARG A 36 9.61 1.50 9.36
CA ARG A 36 10.43 2.05 10.43
C ARG A 36 9.59 2.62 11.56
N ASP A 37 8.49 3.28 11.21
CA ASP A 37 7.62 3.93 12.18
C ASP A 37 6.20 4.04 11.60
N ALA A 38 5.29 4.62 12.37
CA ALA A 38 3.91 4.77 11.94
C ALA A 38 3.79 5.67 10.70
N GLU A 39 4.63 6.67 10.60
CA GLU A 39 4.59 7.57 9.44
C GLU A 39 4.97 6.83 8.16
N SER A 40 5.94 5.93 8.25
CA SER A 40 6.35 5.12 7.12
C SER A 40 5.20 4.21 6.66
N LEU A 41 4.50 3.59 7.61
CA LEU A 41 3.34 2.76 7.30
C LEU A 41 2.23 3.60 6.69
N ARG A 42 1.96 4.77 7.26
CA ARG A 42 0.93 5.66 6.74
C ARG A 42 1.20 6.04 5.29
N GLN A 43 2.45 6.41 4.99
CA GLN A 43 2.83 6.79 3.64
C GLN A 43 2.61 5.65 2.65
N ASP A 44 2.98 4.44 3.04
CA ASP A 44 2.78 3.28 2.16
C ASP A 44 1.31 3.02 1.90
N VAL A 45 0.48 3.12 2.94
CA VAL A 45 -0.96 2.91 2.79
C VAL A 45 -1.55 3.94 1.83
N VAL A 46 -1.22 5.21 2.04
CA VAL A 46 -1.74 6.29 1.20
C VAL A 46 -1.28 6.12 -0.24
N GLU A 47 -0.01 5.81 -0.44
CA GLU A 47 0.52 5.59 -1.77
C GLU A 47 -0.17 4.44 -2.49
N GLU A 48 -0.35 3.32 -1.80
CA GLU A 48 -1.02 2.19 -2.40
C GLU A 48 -2.46 2.50 -2.74
N MET A 49 -3.14 3.22 -1.86
CA MET A 49 -4.52 3.62 -2.14
C MET A 49 -4.58 4.51 -3.38
N GLU A 50 -3.67 5.45 -3.51
CA GLU A 50 -3.62 6.32 -4.68
C GLU A 50 -3.32 5.55 -5.95
N GLN A 51 -2.39 4.62 -5.87
CA GLN A 51 -1.99 3.83 -7.05
C GLN A 51 -3.10 2.91 -7.54
N THR A 52 -3.84 2.34 -6.62
CA THR A 52 -4.89 1.39 -6.98
C THR A 52 -6.24 2.07 -7.17
N GLY A 53 -6.35 3.35 -6.83
CA GLY A 53 -7.62 4.05 -6.86
C GLY A 53 -8.56 3.62 -5.76
N ALA A 54 -8.05 2.98 -4.72
CA ALA A 54 -8.88 2.51 -3.61
C ALA A 54 -9.34 3.68 -2.76
N THR A 55 -10.59 3.62 -2.33
CA THR A 55 -11.14 4.58 -1.39
C THR A 55 -11.26 3.92 -0.03
N ALA A 56 -11.51 4.75 1.00
CA ALA A 56 -11.73 4.19 2.34
C ALA A 56 -12.90 3.19 2.32
N GLU A 57 -13.94 3.52 1.57
CA GLU A 57 -15.12 2.66 1.49
C GLU A 57 -14.80 1.35 0.77
N SER A 58 -14.13 1.41 -0.37
CA SER A 58 -13.82 0.18 -1.12
C SER A 58 -12.85 -0.70 -0.36
N LEU A 59 -11.89 -0.09 0.32
CA LEU A 59 -10.92 -0.83 1.09
C LEU A 59 -11.54 -1.44 2.34
N ALA A 60 -12.47 -0.72 2.96
CA ALA A 60 -13.22 -1.26 4.09
C ALA A 60 -14.00 -2.50 3.69
N GLU A 61 -14.64 -2.46 2.54
CA GLU A 61 -15.39 -3.61 2.05
C GLU A 61 -14.47 -4.81 1.80
N LYS A 62 -13.34 -4.57 1.17
CA LYS A 62 -12.39 -5.65 0.87
C LYS A 62 -11.78 -6.25 2.13
N SER A 63 -11.49 -5.42 3.10
CA SER A 63 -10.79 -5.87 4.31
C SER A 63 -11.73 -6.35 5.40
N GLY A 64 -13.01 -6.04 5.28
CA GLY A 64 -13.96 -6.36 6.33
C GLY A 64 -13.90 -5.40 7.50
N GLU A 65 -13.31 -4.23 7.32
CA GLU A 65 -13.20 -3.21 8.36
C GLU A 65 -14.14 -2.06 8.08
N SER A 66 -14.27 -1.13 9.01
CA SER A 66 -15.09 0.04 8.79
C SER A 66 -14.31 1.11 8.03
N PRO A 67 -15.01 1.97 7.25
CA PRO A 67 -14.31 3.07 6.58
C PRO A 67 -13.58 3.99 7.55
N GLU A 68 -14.12 4.18 8.74
CA GLU A 68 -13.46 5.01 9.75
C GLU A 68 -12.12 4.43 10.16
N THR A 69 -12.04 3.10 10.31
CA THR A 69 -10.78 2.45 10.64
C THR A 69 -9.77 2.62 9.52
N VAL A 70 -10.21 2.50 8.27
CA VAL A 70 -9.33 2.70 7.12
C VAL A 70 -8.82 4.13 7.10
N ARG A 71 -9.70 5.10 7.30
CA ARG A 71 -9.31 6.51 7.33
C ARG A 71 -8.33 6.79 8.45
N PHE A 72 -8.57 6.22 9.61
CA PHE A 72 -7.69 6.41 10.75
C PHE A 72 -6.29 5.90 10.45
N LEU A 73 -6.19 4.73 9.84
CA LEU A 73 -4.90 4.19 9.44
C LEU A 73 -4.21 5.09 8.40
N ALA A 74 -4.98 5.59 7.43
CA ALA A 74 -4.42 6.46 6.40
C ALA A 74 -4.01 7.82 6.94
N ASP A 75 -4.66 8.27 8.01
CA ASP A 75 -4.37 9.59 8.59
C ASP A 75 -3.26 9.54 9.63
N HIS A 76 -3.16 8.45 10.37
CA HIS A 76 -2.29 8.39 11.54
C HIS A 76 -1.23 7.29 11.48
N GLY A 77 -1.40 6.31 10.62
CA GLY A 77 -0.42 5.24 10.47
C GLY A 77 -0.55 4.15 11.52
N TYR A 78 -1.64 4.10 12.26
CA TYR A 78 -1.88 3.01 13.18
C TYR A 78 -3.38 2.73 13.32
N ALA A 79 -3.66 1.52 13.74
CA ALA A 79 -5.02 1.00 13.96
C ALA A 79 -4.85 -0.28 14.78
N PRO A 80 -5.93 -0.90 15.24
CA PRO A 80 -5.77 -2.20 15.90
C PRO A 80 -5.02 -3.16 15.00
N VAL A 81 -4.20 -4.02 15.59
CA VAL A 81 -3.29 -4.87 14.82
C VAL A 81 -4.04 -5.73 13.81
N GLY A 82 -5.12 -6.35 14.23
CA GLY A 82 -5.89 -7.19 13.32
C GLY A 82 -6.46 -6.42 12.14
N ALA A 83 -6.98 -5.21 12.41
CA ALA A 83 -7.50 -4.36 11.35
C ALA A 83 -6.39 -3.93 10.41
N THR A 84 -5.24 -3.53 10.96
CA THR A 84 -4.10 -3.14 10.14
C THR A 84 -3.68 -4.26 9.21
N MET A 85 -3.59 -5.48 9.73
CA MET A 85 -3.19 -6.63 8.90
C MET A 85 -4.18 -6.88 7.78
N ARG A 86 -5.48 -6.80 8.07
CA ARG A 86 -6.49 -7.03 7.05
C ARG A 86 -6.47 -5.95 5.98
N ILE A 87 -6.28 -4.69 6.38
CA ILE A 87 -6.21 -3.59 5.43
C ILE A 87 -4.97 -3.71 4.54
N LEU A 88 -3.82 -4.03 5.13
CA LEU A 88 -2.60 -4.21 4.35
C LEU A 88 -2.74 -5.38 3.38
N THR A 89 -3.34 -6.47 3.82
CA THR A 89 -3.59 -7.60 2.93
C THR A 89 -4.47 -7.21 1.76
N ALA A 90 -5.52 -6.43 2.03
CA ALA A 90 -6.42 -5.96 0.97
C ALA A 90 -5.70 -5.06 -0.03
N LEU A 91 -4.67 -4.34 0.41
CA LEU A 91 -3.86 -3.49 -0.46
C LEU A 91 -2.74 -4.25 -1.17
N GLY A 92 -2.52 -5.50 -0.81
CA GLY A 92 -1.42 -6.28 -1.37
C GLY A 92 -0.09 -5.98 -0.73
N ILE A 93 -0.08 -5.41 0.47
CA ILE A 93 1.13 -5.13 1.21
C ILE A 93 1.37 -6.25 2.22
N LYS A 94 2.58 -6.78 2.21
CA LYS A 94 2.97 -7.84 3.14
C LYS A 94 3.95 -7.24 4.15
N PRO A 95 3.53 -7.01 5.40
CA PRO A 95 4.44 -6.39 6.36
C PRO A 95 5.41 -7.40 6.94
N ALA A 96 6.67 -6.99 7.06
CA ALA A 96 7.65 -7.74 7.81
C ALA A 96 7.55 -7.45 9.30
N ASN A 97 7.00 -6.29 9.63
CA ASN A 97 6.80 -5.85 11.01
C ASN A 97 5.67 -4.87 11.05
N LEU A 98 5.18 -4.57 12.25
CA LEU A 98 4.28 -3.44 12.45
C LEU A 98 4.94 -2.48 13.44
N PRO A 99 4.87 -1.18 13.18
CA PRO A 99 5.49 -0.21 14.08
C PRO A 99 4.90 -0.29 15.49
N ARG A 100 5.71 0.01 16.47
CA ARG A 100 5.28 -0.05 17.85
C ARG A 100 4.28 1.03 18.22
N GLU A 101 4.18 2.06 17.41
CA GLU A 101 3.24 3.14 17.62
C GLU A 101 1.81 2.76 17.28
N CYS A 102 1.57 1.52 16.89
CA CYS A 102 0.21 1.11 16.56
C CYS A 102 -0.69 1.19 17.80
N VAL A 103 -1.98 1.27 17.52
CA VAL A 103 -2.97 1.47 18.58
C VAL A 103 -2.91 0.39 19.66
N THR A 104 -2.66 -0.85 19.24
CA THR A 104 -2.60 -1.95 20.20
C THR A 104 -1.52 -1.74 21.24
N CYS A 105 -0.36 -1.25 20.81
CA CYS A 105 0.72 -0.98 21.73
C CYS A 105 0.33 0.13 22.73
N ARG A 106 -0.38 1.12 22.26
CA ARG A 106 -0.83 2.20 23.13
C ARG A 106 -1.86 1.73 24.12
N LEU A 107 -2.73 0.83 23.69
CA LEU A 107 -3.74 0.27 24.61
C LEU A 107 -3.10 -0.54 25.71
N GLU A 108 -2.02 -1.24 25.40
CA GLU A 108 -1.32 -2.02 26.41
C GLU A 108 -0.63 -1.15 27.45
N ASP A 109 -0.26 0.04 27.07
CA ASP A 109 0.42 0.98 27.95
C ASP A 109 -0.53 1.62 28.96
N ARG A 110 -1.79 1.40 28.84
CA ARG A 110 -2.77 1.93 29.77
C ARG A 110 -3.05 0.91 30.85
#